data_5895c97f08e3400efea7eab79727df73
#
_entry.id   5895c97f08e3400efea7eab79727df73
#
_cell.length_a   1.000
_cell.length_b   1.000
_cell.length_c   1.000
_cell.angle_alpha   90.00
_cell.angle_beta   90.00
_cell.angle_gamma   90.00
#
_symmetry.space_group_name_H-M   'P 1'
#
loop_
_entity.id
_entity.type
_entity.pdbx_description
1 polymer ?
#
loop_
_entity_poly.entity_id
_entity_poly.type
_entity_poly.pdbx_seq_one_letter_code
_entity_poly.pdbx_strand_id
1 'polypeptide(L)'
;MDLNRRLLLLVAWIAASPAGAQEQFIVVASTTSTEQSGLFGHILPVFQKKTGIQVRVVALGTGQALDLARRGDADVVFVHARSAEEKFLAEGHGVKRFPVMYNDFVLIGPQSDPVKIRGGKDILEALRKIKTAGAPFVSRGDRSGTHIAELALWKIANVDIEKEKGPWYRDTGQGMGPALNAAAAMDGYILADRGTWISFKNRGNLAIAVESDKKLFNQYGIMLVNPLKHPNVKKDLGQAFVDWVVSPEGQKAIADYKIGGEQLFFPNAK
;
A
#
# COMPACT_ATOMS: atom_id res chain seq x y z
N MET A 1 -87.64 13.75 -14.91
CA MET A 1 -86.64 14.71 -14.48
C MET A 1 -85.52 13.88 -13.79
N ASP A 2 -84.59 13.38 -14.58
CA ASP A 2 -83.60 12.43 -14.09
C ASP A 2 -82.22 13.11 -14.06
N LEU A 3 -81.66 13.18 -12.89
CA LEU A 3 -80.40 13.82 -12.62
C LEU A 3 -79.28 12.76 -12.60
N ASN A 4 -78.56 12.65 -13.72
CA ASN A 4 -77.45 11.75 -13.90
C ASN A 4 -76.26 12.09 -12.95
N ARG A 5 -76.05 11.23 -11.96
CA ARG A 5 -74.79 11.21 -11.14
C ARG A 5 -73.71 10.51 -11.92
N ARG A 6 -72.81 11.27 -12.55
CA ARG A 6 -71.53 10.76 -13.09
C ARG A 6 -70.52 10.70 -11.92
N LEU A 7 -70.21 9.48 -11.50
CA LEU A 7 -69.17 9.19 -10.50
C LEU A 7 -67.82 9.18 -11.26
N LEU A 8 -67.00 10.23 -11.09
CA LEU A 8 -65.65 10.29 -11.58
C LEU A 8 -64.76 9.49 -10.63
N LEU A 9 -64.31 8.29 -11.06
CA LEU A 9 -63.25 7.52 -10.42
C LEU A 9 -61.90 8.14 -10.80
N LEU A 10 -61.32 8.91 -9.88
CA LEU A 10 -59.91 9.36 -9.96
C LEU A 10 -59.03 8.16 -9.61
N VAL A 11 -58.47 7.51 -10.61
CA VAL A 11 -57.36 6.53 -10.44
C VAL A 11 -56.09 7.31 -10.18
N ALA A 12 -55.68 7.42 -8.92
CA ALA A 12 -54.38 7.95 -8.55
C ALA A 12 -53.29 6.94 -8.97
N TRP A 13 -52.57 7.24 -10.02
CA TRP A 13 -51.34 6.56 -10.39
C TRP A 13 -50.26 6.98 -9.39
N ILE A 14 -49.95 6.12 -8.41
CA ILE A 14 -48.77 6.27 -7.56
C ILE A 14 -47.59 5.86 -8.46
N ALA A 15 -46.90 6.82 -9.04
CA ALA A 15 -45.63 6.60 -9.67
C ALA A 15 -44.63 6.22 -8.56
N ALA A 16 -44.38 4.92 -8.40
CA ALA A 16 -43.25 4.44 -7.61
C ALA A 16 -41.97 4.91 -8.29
N SER A 17 -41.41 6.04 -7.83
CA SER A 17 -40.06 6.43 -8.21
C SER A 17 -39.17 5.27 -7.82
N PRO A 18 -38.30 4.77 -8.73
CA PRO A 18 -37.30 3.82 -8.33
C PRO A 18 -36.45 4.50 -7.25
N ALA A 19 -36.50 3.98 -6.03
CA ALA A 19 -35.56 4.36 -4.98
C ALA A 19 -34.16 4.14 -5.57
N GLY A 20 -33.48 5.21 -5.96
CA GLY A 20 -32.11 5.15 -6.45
C GLY A 20 -31.33 4.36 -5.43
N ALA A 21 -30.78 3.21 -5.82
CA ALA A 21 -29.94 2.42 -4.94
C ALA A 21 -28.84 3.34 -4.42
N GLN A 22 -28.87 3.64 -3.13
CA GLN A 22 -27.85 4.49 -2.50
C GLN A 22 -26.49 3.85 -2.78
N GLU A 23 -25.62 4.58 -3.43
CA GLU A 23 -24.29 4.09 -3.84
C GLU A 23 -23.56 3.60 -2.59
N GLN A 24 -23.37 2.28 -2.50
CA GLN A 24 -22.67 1.66 -1.37
C GLN A 24 -21.18 1.87 -1.56
N PHE A 25 -20.52 2.51 -0.61
CA PHE A 25 -19.08 2.68 -0.65
C PHE A 25 -18.43 2.46 0.71
N ILE A 26 -17.14 2.09 0.65
CA ILE A 26 -16.25 2.03 1.80
C ILE A 26 -15.03 2.93 1.57
N VAL A 27 -14.39 3.32 2.67
CA VAL A 27 -13.11 4.04 2.66
C VAL A 27 -12.01 3.07 3.07
N VAL A 28 -10.99 2.94 2.24
CA VAL A 28 -9.80 2.11 2.49
C VAL A 28 -8.60 3.01 2.72
N ALA A 29 -8.06 3.00 3.93
CA ALA A 29 -6.79 3.65 4.25
C ALA A 29 -5.64 2.78 3.75
N SER A 30 -4.84 3.31 2.84
CA SER A 30 -3.71 2.58 2.24
C SER A 30 -2.49 3.48 2.06
N THR A 31 -1.46 2.96 1.37
CA THR A 31 -0.21 3.69 1.16
C THR A 31 -0.10 4.26 -0.24
N THR A 32 0.61 5.39 -0.35
CA THR A 32 0.89 6.02 -1.65
C THR A 32 1.65 5.07 -2.58
N SER A 33 2.54 4.21 -2.04
CA SER A 33 3.26 3.22 -2.85
C SER A 33 2.32 2.16 -3.42
N THR A 34 1.32 1.69 -2.64
CA THR A 34 0.31 0.74 -3.13
C THR A 34 -0.55 1.36 -4.22
N GLU A 35 -1.01 2.61 -4.03
CA GLU A 35 -1.79 3.33 -5.04
C GLU A 35 -0.98 3.55 -6.32
N GLN A 36 0.24 4.06 -6.19
CA GLN A 36 1.12 4.35 -7.33
C GLN A 36 1.59 3.10 -8.07
N SER A 37 1.54 1.92 -7.45
CA SER A 37 1.82 0.66 -8.15
C SER A 37 0.78 0.33 -9.22
N GLY A 38 -0.41 0.96 -9.17
CA GLY A 38 -1.52 0.68 -10.09
C GLY A 38 -2.38 -0.53 -9.71
N LEU A 39 -2.03 -1.26 -8.64
CA LEU A 39 -2.77 -2.46 -8.22
C LEU A 39 -4.26 -2.20 -8.00
N PHE A 40 -4.59 -1.12 -7.29
CA PHE A 40 -5.98 -0.77 -7.01
C PHE A 40 -6.79 -0.52 -8.27
N GLY A 41 -6.20 0.15 -9.28
CA GLY A 41 -6.84 0.34 -10.60
C GLY A 41 -7.20 -0.97 -11.29
N HIS A 42 -6.48 -2.05 -10.99
CA HIS A 42 -6.74 -3.38 -11.54
C HIS A 42 -7.77 -4.18 -10.72
N ILE A 43 -7.64 -4.23 -9.38
CA ILE A 43 -8.46 -5.12 -8.55
C ILE A 43 -9.81 -4.53 -8.15
N LEU A 44 -9.90 -3.20 -7.90
CA LEU A 44 -11.14 -2.59 -7.40
C LEU A 44 -12.31 -2.66 -8.38
N PRO A 45 -12.13 -2.49 -9.71
CA PRO A 45 -13.23 -2.67 -10.67
C PRO A 45 -13.79 -4.09 -10.65
N VAL A 46 -12.97 -5.12 -10.40
CA VAL A 46 -13.42 -6.52 -10.29
C VAL A 46 -14.33 -6.69 -9.07
N PHE A 47 -13.91 -6.17 -7.93
CA PHE A 47 -14.72 -6.19 -6.70
C PHE A 47 -16.04 -5.44 -6.87
N GLN A 48 -15.99 -4.21 -7.40
CA GLN A 48 -17.18 -3.37 -7.59
C GLN A 48 -18.18 -4.01 -8.56
N LYS A 49 -17.70 -4.60 -9.66
CA LYS A 49 -18.57 -5.31 -10.61
C LYS A 49 -19.30 -6.48 -9.96
N LYS A 50 -18.64 -7.17 -9.03
CA LYS A 50 -19.23 -8.34 -8.32
C LYS A 50 -20.23 -7.95 -7.25
N THR A 51 -19.94 -6.89 -6.49
CA THR A 51 -20.64 -6.58 -5.24
C THR A 51 -21.52 -5.32 -5.30
N GLY A 52 -21.29 -4.44 -6.28
CA GLY A 52 -21.87 -3.11 -6.33
C GLY A 52 -21.25 -2.12 -5.34
N ILE A 53 -20.28 -2.54 -4.51
CA ILE A 53 -19.64 -1.70 -3.49
C ILE A 53 -18.47 -0.94 -4.12
N GLN A 54 -18.52 0.40 -4.05
CA GLN A 54 -17.41 1.25 -4.44
C GLN A 54 -16.34 1.30 -3.34
N VAL A 55 -15.08 1.19 -3.71
CA VAL A 55 -13.95 1.37 -2.79
C VAL A 55 -13.28 2.70 -3.05
N ARG A 56 -13.27 3.58 -2.04
CA ARG A 56 -12.58 4.88 -2.07
C ARG A 56 -11.27 4.77 -1.31
N VAL A 57 -10.16 4.80 -2.03
CA VAL A 57 -8.83 4.69 -1.43
C VAL A 57 -8.35 6.05 -0.96
N VAL A 58 -7.89 6.12 0.28
CA VAL A 58 -7.15 7.27 0.83
C VAL A 58 -5.70 6.84 0.98
N ALA A 59 -4.86 7.25 0.03
CA ALA A 59 -3.46 6.87 -0.06
C ALA A 59 -2.56 7.88 0.67
N LEU A 60 -1.90 7.44 1.73
CA LEU A 60 -1.07 8.26 2.63
C LEU A 60 0.26 7.55 2.95
N GLY A 61 1.10 8.12 3.80
CA GLY A 61 2.15 7.36 4.47
C GLY A 61 1.54 6.35 5.46
N THR A 62 2.22 5.22 5.70
CA THR A 62 1.65 4.14 6.56
C THR A 62 1.17 4.64 7.92
N GLY A 63 1.96 5.49 8.60
CA GLY A 63 1.57 6.05 9.89
C GLY A 63 0.30 6.88 9.80
N GLN A 64 0.19 7.75 8.79
CA GLN A 64 -0.98 8.58 8.56
C GLN A 64 -2.22 7.75 8.16
N ALA A 65 -2.05 6.69 7.37
CA ALA A 65 -3.14 5.77 7.02
C ALA A 65 -3.69 5.05 8.26
N LEU A 66 -2.81 4.59 9.15
CA LEU A 66 -3.20 4.01 10.44
C LEU A 66 -3.84 5.05 11.37
N ASP A 67 -3.36 6.30 11.37
CA ASP A 67 -3.96 7.39 12.16
C ASP A 67 -5.35 7.76 11.65
N LEU A 68 -5.57 7.76 10.33
CA LEU A 68 -6.90 7.92 9.74
C LEU A 68 -7.87 6.85 10.27
N ALA A 69 -7.43 5.59 10.24
CA ALA A 69 -8.21 4.46 10.73
C ALA A 69 -8.42 4.49 12.27
N ARG A 70 -7.44 4.98 13.05
CA ARG A 70 -7.59 5.17 14.50
C ARG A 70 -8.69 6.15 14.88
N ARG A 71 -8.97 7.11 14.02
CA ARG A 71 -10.07 8.06 14.23
C ARG A 71 -11.44 7.55 13.75
N GLY A 72 -11.45 6.40 13.07
CA GLY A 72 -12.69 5.85 12.48
C GLY A 72 -13.06 6.49 11.13
N ASP A 73 -12.12 7.20 10.48
CA ASP A 73 -12.32 7.86 9.19
C ASP A 73 -12.10 6.90 8.00
N ALA A 74 -11.83 5.62 8.27
CA ALA A 74 -11.73 4.54 7.28
C ALA A 74 -12.45 3.30 7.78
N ASP A 75 -12.96 2.49 6.86
CA ASP A 75 -13.61 1.21 7.12
C ASP A 75 -12.61 0.05 7.15
N VAL A 76 -11.59 0.12 6.30
CA VAL A 76 -10.56 -0.92 6.12
C VAL A 76 -9.19 -0.28 6.04
N VAL A 77 -8.19 -0.98 6.58
CA VAL A 77 -6.76 -0.68 6.42
C VAL A 77 -6.14 -1.71 5.50
N PHE A 78 -5.39 -1.26 4.49
CA PHE A 78 -4.63 -2.12 3.57
C PHE A 78 -3.21 -1.56 3.39
N VAL A 79 -2.27 -2.04 4.19
CA VAL A 79 -0.90 -1.51 4.30
C VAL A 79 0.15 -2.63 4.36
N HIS A 80 1.44 -2.28 4.51
CA HIS A 80 2.55 -3.24 4.47
C HIS A 80 3.66 -2.91 5.49
N ALA A 81 3.29 -2.61 6.73
CA ALA A 81 4.24 -2.38 7.83
C ALA A 81 3.82 -3.21 9.06
N ARG A 82 4.19 -4.49 9.05
CA ARG A 82 3.69 -5.50 9.98
C ARG A 82 3.77 -5.07 11.45
N SER A 83 4.86 -4.51 11.90
CA SER A 83 5.01 -4.06 13.30
C SER A 83 4.01 -2.95 13.68
N ALA A 84 3.77 -2.00 12.77
CA ALA A 84 2.78 -0.94 12.97
C ALA A 84 1.33 -1.48 12.92
N GLU A 85 1.07 -2.47 12.06
CA GLU A 85 -0.21 -3.16 11.97
C GLU A 85 -0.51 -3.98 13.24
N GLU A 86 0.48 -4.71 13.75
CA GLU A 86 0.36 -5.47 15.01
C GLU A 86 0.12 -4.54 16.22
N LYS A 87 0.79 -3.38 16.26
CA LYS A 87 0.52 -2.35 17.26
C LYS A 87 -0.91 -1.81 17.17
N PHE A 88 -1.38 -1.51 15.96
CA PHE A 88 -2.75 -1.05 15.71
C PHE A 88 -3.80 -2.06 16.20
N LEU A 89 -3.55 -3.36 16.02
CA LEU A 89 -4.40 -4.43 16.55
C LEU A 89 -4.32 -4.53 18.08
N ALA A 90 -3.11 -4.50 18.65
CA ALA A 90 -2.92 -4.57 20.10
C ALA A 90 -3.62 -3.41 20.84
N GLU A 91 -3.69 -2.25 20.20
CA GLU A 91 -4.44 -1.07 20.69
C GLU A 91 -5.97 -1.23 20.48
N GLY A 92 -6.43 -2.32 19.85
CA GLY A 92 -7.83 -2.65 19.62
C GLY A 92 -8.50 -1.82 18.51
N HIS A 93 -7.74 -1.18 17.62
CA HIS A 93 -8.29 -0.39 16.53
C HIS A 93 -8.68 -1.21 15.29
N GLY A 94 -8.14 -2.40 15.13
CA GLY A 94 -8.51 -3.37 14.09
C GLY A 94 -9.11 -4.63 14.69
N VAL A 95 -9.87 -5.39 13.89
CA VAL A 95 -10.50 -6.65 14.33
C VAL A 95 -9.52 -7.81 14.22
N LYS A 96 -8.97 -8.03 13.03
CA LYS A 96 -8.04 -9.11 12.70
C LYS A 96 -7.22 -8.74 11.48
N ARG A 97 -5.92 -9.09 11.51
CA ARG A 97 -5.02 -8.97 10.37
C ARG A 97 -5.05 -10.22 9.50
N PHE A 98 -5.21 -10.03 8.20
CA PHE A 98 -5.05 -11.08 7.23
C PHE A 98 -3.82 -10.78 6.35
N PRO A 99 -2.92 -11.75 6.12
CA PRO A 99 -1.94 -11.62 5.06
C PRO A 99 -2.66 -11.62 3.71
N VAL A 100 -2.21 -10.79 2.77
CA VAL A 100 -2.85 -10.65 1.46
C VAL A 100 -1.93 -11.12 0.35
N MET A 101 -0.76 -10.53 0.30
CA MET A 101 0.24 -10.69 -0.74
C MET A 101 1.58 -10.18 -0.23
N TYR A 102 2.64 -10.46 -0.95
CA TYR A 102 3.93 -9.80 -0.75
C TYR A 102 4.48 -9.28 -2.09
N ASN A 103 5.29 -8.25 -2.02
CA ASN A 103 6.29 -7.90 -2.99
C ASN A 103 7.65 -7.85 -2.28
N ASP A 104 8.68 -7.37 -2.94
CA ASP A 104 9.98 -7.18 -2.30
C ASP A 104 10.46 -5.73 -2.45
N PHE A 105 11.36 -5.38 -1.55
CA PHE A 105 12.25 -4.26 -1.74
C PHE A 105 13.48 -4.68 -2.53
N VAL A 106 14.09 -3.72 -3.20
CA VAL A 106 15.37 -3.86 -3.86
C VAL A 106 16.30 -2.74 -3.42
N LEU A 107 17.58 -3.04 -3.23
CA LEU A 107 18.59 -2.02 -3.08
C LEU A 107 19.07 -1.61 -4.47
N ILE A 108 18.90 -0.35 -4.78
CA ILE A 108 19.30 0.25 -6.04
C ILE A 108 20.57 1.05 -5.82
N GLY A 109 21.43 1.10 -6.79
CA GLY A 109 22.65 1.87 -6.73
C GLY A 109 23.26 2.12 -8.12
N PRO A 110 24.38 2.86 -8.19
CA PRO A 110 25.02 3.20 -9.46
C PRO A 110 25.54 1.96 -10.19
N GLN A 111 25.46 1.99 -11.52
CA GLN A 111 25.95 0.88 -12.36
C GLN A 111 27.46 0.64 -12.21
N SER A 112 28.21 1.65 -11.87
CA SER A 112 29.66 1.57 -11.59
C SER A 112 30.01 0.72 -10.36
N ASP A 113 29.03 0.52 -9.46
CA ASP A 113 29.15 -0.30 -8.25
C ASP A 113 30.44 -0.06 -7.42
N PRO A 114 30.67 1.18 -6.96
CA PRO A 114 31.92 1.55 -6.29
C PRO A 114 32.16 0.77 -4.99
N VAL A 115 31.11 0.25 -4.34
CA VAL A 115 31.24 -0.53 -3.10
C VAL A 115 31.18 -2.05 -3.32
N LYS A 116 31.08 -2.50 -4.58
CA LYS A 116 31.15 -3.92 -4.99
C LYS A 116 30.10 -4.78 -4.29
N ILE A 117 28.82 -4.41 -4.47
CA ILE A 117 27.66 -5.12 -3.88
C ILE A 117 26.67 -5.65 -4.92
N ARG A 118 26.87 -5.34 -6.21
CA ARG A 118 25.98 -5.74 -7.27
C ARG A 118 25.92 -7.26 -7.41
N GLY A 119 24.71 -7.80 -7.55
CA GLY A 119 24.44 -9.25 -7.61
C GLY A 119 24.53 -9.95 -6.27
N GLY A 120 24.78 -9.18 -5.18
CA GLY A 120 24.72 -9.68 -3.81
C GLY A 120 23.32 -10.10 -3.37
N LYS A 121 23.27 -11.02 -2.39
CA LYS A 121 22.03 -11.53 -1.78
C LYS A 121 21.98 -11.30 -0.27
N ASP A 122 22.87 -10.49 0.27
CA ASP A 122 22.90 -10.08 1.68
C ASP A 122 22.77 -8.56 1.77
N ILE A 123 21.58 -8.11 2.07
CA ILE A 123 21.27 -6.68 2.22
C ILE A 123 22.03 -6.05 3.38
N LEU A 124 22.26 -6.79 4.46
CA LEU A 124 22.95 -6.23 5.64
C LEU A 124 24.44 -6.02 5.37
N GLU A 125 25.07 -6.95 4.66
CA GLU A 125 26.45 -6.77 4.19
C GLU A 125 26.57 -5.56 3.27
N ALA A 126 25.64 -5.43 2.31
CA ALA A 126 25.61 -4.31 1.39
C ALA A 126 25.47 -2.96 2.11
N LEU A 127 24.55 -2.86 3.06
CA LEU A 127 24.38 -1.65 3.86
C LEU A 127 25.64 -1.29 4.66
N ARG A 128 26.29 -2.27 5.31
CA ARG A 128 27.55 -2.04 6.01
C ARG A 128 28.66 -1.54 5.07
N LYS A 129 28.79 -2.09 3.87
CA LYS A 129 29.76 -1.63 2.86
C LYS A 129 29.50 -0.20 2.43
N ILE A 130 28.23 0.16 2.16
CA ILE A 130 27.83 1.53 1.81
C ILE A 130 28.26 2.51 2.91
N LYS A 131 27.91 2.21 4.16
CA LYS A 131 28.28 3.05 5.31
C LYS A 131 29.80 3.18 5.46
N THR A 132 30.52 2.06 5.43
CA THR A 132 31.98 2.04 5.62
C THR A 132 32.72 2.84 4.54
N ALA A 133 32.22 2.79 3.31
CA ALA A 133 32.77 3.57 2.20
C ALA A 133 32.33 5.05 2.24
N GLY A 134 31.37 5.43 3.07
CA GLY A 134 30.77 6.76 3.05
C GLY A 134 30.05 7.07 1.73
N ALA A 135 29.62 6.02 1.00
CA ALA A 135 28.96 6.18 -0.28
C ALA A 135 27.55 6.79 -0.10
N PRO A 136 27.11 7.68 -1.01
CA PRO A 136 25.82 8.34 -0.85
C PRO A 136 24.67 7.33 -0.73
N PHE A 137 23.90 7.43 0.33
CA PHE A 137 22.65 6.70 0.53
C PHE A 137 21.49 7.68 0.66
N VAL A 138 20.46 7.50 -0.15
CA VAL A 138 19.27 8.35 -0.17
C VAL A 138 18.14 7.64 0.56
N SER A 139 17.60 8.26 1.58
CA SER A 139 16.44 7.81 2.32
C SER A 139 15.20 8.62 1.92
N ARG A 140 14.06 7.98 1.96
CA ARG A 140 12.79 8.71 1.83
C ARG A 140 12.58 9.69 3.00
N GLY A 141 12.93 9.32 4.22
CA GLY A 141 12.80 10.20 5.40
C GLY A 141 11.36 10.60 5.75
N ASP A 142 10.33 9.97 5.17
CA ASP A 142 8.92 10.40 5.19
C ASP A 142 8.01 9.52 6.06
N ARG A 143 8.57 8.62 6.86
CA ARG A 143 7.87 7.63 7.69
C ARG A 143 6.96 6.67 6.91
N SER A 144 7.18 6.51 5.61
CA SER A 144 6.50 5.50 4.80
C SER A 144 6.90 4.08 5.21
N GLY A 145 6.17 3.09 4.68
CA GLY A 145 6.54 1.68 4.85
C GLY A 145 7.95 1.35 4.37
N THR A 146 8.39 1.95 3.26
CA THR A 146 9.77 1.82 2.75
C THR A 146 10.78 2.41 3.72
N HIS A 147 10.53 3.61 4.26
CA HIS A 147 11.43 4.24 5.24
C HIS A 147 11.49 3.44 6.55
N ILE A 148 10.35 2.93 7.03
CA ILE A 148 10.31 2.07 8.22
C ILE A 148 11.12 0.78 8.00
N ALA A 149 10.97 0.14 6.82
CA ALA A 149 11.74 -1.06 6.46
C ALA A 149 13.23 -0.77 6.35
N GLU A 150 13.60 0.35 5.74
CA GLU A 150 14.99 0.81 5.62
C GLU A 150 15.65 0.96 6.99
N LEU A 151 15.01 1.72 7.91
CA LEU A 151 15.53 1.92 9.27
C LEU A 151 15.66 0.59 10.06
N ALA A 152 14.72 -0.34 9.85
CA ALA A 152 14.80 -1.66 10.45
C ALA A 152 16.00 -2.45 9.91
N LEU A 153 16.28 -2.38 8.61
CA LEU A 153 17.45 -3.02 8.00
C LEU A 153 18.77 -2.42 8.52
N TRP A 154 18.87 -1.09 8.63
CA TRP A 154 20.02 -0.42 9.21
C TRP A 154 20.28 -0.88 10.66
N LYS A 155 19.21 -0.94 11.46
CA LYS A 155 19.29 -1.42 12.85
C LYS A 155 19.79 -2.88 12.92
N ILE A 156 19.27 -3.77 12.06
CA ILE A 156 19.75 -5.17 12.01
C ILE A 156 21.20 -5.24 11.51
N ALA A 157 21.61 -4.32 10.65
CA ALA A 157 23.01 -4.19 10.22
C ALA A 157 23.94 -3.63 11.29
N ASN A 158 23.42 -3.33 12.51
CA ASN A 158 24.10 -2.69 13.63
C ASN A 158 24.57 -1.25 13.31
N VAL A 159 23.76 -0.51 12.55
CA VAL A 159 23.96 0.91 12.24
C VAL A 159 22.82 1.72 12.84
N ASP A 160 23.12 2.60 13.78
CA ASP A 160 22.16 3.53 14.37
C ASP A 160 22.13 4.83 13.56
N ILE A 161 21.18 4.90 12.63
CA ILE A 161 21.06 6.06 11.72
C ILE A 161 20.89 7.38 12.47
N GLU A 162 20.19 7.40 13.60
CA GLU A 162 19.99 8.63 14.37
C GLU A 162 21.31 9.19 14.92
N LYS A 163 22.27 8.31 15.29
CA LYS A 163 23.56 8.70 15.82
C LYS A 163 24.66 8.78 14.78
N GLU A 164 24.55 7.96 13.72
CA GLU A 164 25.67 7.69 12.80
C GLU A 164 25.45 8.29 11.40
N LYS A 165 24.27 8.90 11.15
CA LYS A 165 24.05 9.61 9.90
C LYS A 165 25.00 10.80 9.77
N GLY A 166 25.51 10.99 8.57
CA GLY A 166 26.44 12.05 8.23
C GLY A 166 26.24 12.48 6.78
N PRO A 167 27.28 13.06 6.15
CA PRO A 167 27.17 13.48 4.74
C PRO A 167 26.81 12.38 3.75
N TRP A 168 27.00 11.13 4.10
CA TRP A 168 26.68 9.96 3.27
C TRP A 168 25.19 9.61 3.25
N TYR A 169 24.41 10.00 4.28
CA TYR A 169 22.99 9.67 4.41
C TYR A 169 22.12 10.91 4.17
N ARG A 170 21.22 10.84 3.21
CA ARG A 170 20.42 11.97 2.73
C ARG A 170 18.92 11.68 2.88
N ASP A 171 18.30 12.28 3.88
CA ASP A 171 16.85 12.30 4.02
C ASP A 171 16.23 13.26 3.01
N THR A 172 15.30 12.78 2.17
CA THR A 172 14.60 13.65 1.22
C THR A 172 13.30 14.21 1.78
N GLY A 173 12.68 13.54 2.74
CA GLY A 173 11.34 13.88 3.25
C GLY A 173 10.23 13.69 2.22
N GLN A 174 10.48 12.94 1.13
CA GLN A 174 9.59 12.87 -0.03
C GLN A 174 9.20 11.44 -0.41
N GLY A 175 8.23 11.32 -1.33
CA GLY A 175 7.79 10.04 -1.88
C GLY A 175 8.87 9.35 -2.72
N MET A 176 8.61 8.08 -3.10
CA MET A 176 9.61 7.22 -3.74
C MET A 176 10.14 7.77 -5.07
N GLY A 177 9.28 8.34 -5.92
CA GLY A 177 9.72 8.91 -7.20
C GLY A 177 10.73 10.05 -7.07
N PRO A 178 10.45 11.11 -6.29
CA PRO A 178 11.42 12.17 -5.98
C PRO A 178 12.70 11.64 -5.32
N ALA A 179 12.60 10.67 -4.39
CA ALA A 179 13.77 10.08 -3.76
C ALA A 179 14.65 9.29 -4.75
N LEU A 180 14.05 8.57 -5.71
CA LEU A 180 14.77 7.92 -6.81
C LEU A 180 15.45 8.94 -7.74
N ASN A 181 14.81 10.09 -8.02
CA ASN A 181 15.44 11.17 -8.78
C ASN A 181 16.67 11.73 -8.04
N ALA A 182 16.57 11.92 -6.72
CA ALA A 182 17.72 12.35 -5.93
C ALA A 182 18.84 11.32 -5.95
N ALA A 183 18.54 10.02 -5.81
CA ALA A 183 19.53 8.96 -5.91
C ALA A 183 20.21 8.92 -7.28
N ALA A 184 19.44 9.10 -8.37
CA ALA A 184 20.00 9.16 -9.73
C ALA A 184 20.92 10.36 -9.94
N ALA A 185 20.57 11.52 -9.38
CA ALA A 185 21.39 12.74 -9.49
C ALA A 185 22.68 12.66 -8.68
N MET A 186 22.75 11.81 -7.65
CA MET A 186 23.88 11.68 -6.73
C MET A 186 24.72 10.42 -6.99
N ASP A 187 24.37 9.59 -7.98
CA ASP A 187 24.89 8.23 -8.11
C ASP A 187 24.85 7.47 -6.75
N GLY A 188 23.75 7.65 -6.02
CA GLY A 188 23.57 7.16 -4.66
C GLY A 188 22.83 5.83 -4.59
N TYR A 189 22.93 5.17 -3.45
CA TYR A 189 22.17 3.97 -3.12
C TYR A 189 20.82 4.34 -2.50
N ILE A 190 19.79 3.52 -2.73
CA ILE A 190 18.45 3.74 -2.20
C ILE A 190 17.70 2.41 -2.08
N LEU A 191 16.94 2.24 -1.01
CA LEU A 191 15.96 1.16 -0.90
C LEU A 191 14.66 1.58 -1.59
N ALA A 192 14.14 0.75 -2.48
CA ALA A 192 12.85 0.99 -3.14
C ALA A 192 12.01 -0.28 -3.18
N ASP A 193 10.69 -0.15 -3.24
CA ASP A 193 9.84 -1.27 -3.64
C ASP A 193 10.05 -1.57 -5.13
N ARG A 194 10.06 -2.86 -5.49
CA ARG A 194 10.30 -3.31 -6.86
C ARG A 194 9.27 -2.73 -7.85
N GLY A 195 8.01 -2.61 -7.45
CA GLY A 195 6.95 -2.11 -8.32
C GLY A 195 7.21 -0.68 -8.75
N THR A 196 7.54 0.21 -7.81
CA THR A 196 7.93 1.58 -8.13
C THR A 196 9.19 1.62 -8.99
N TRP A 197 10.20 0.81 -8.69
CA TRP A 197 11.41 0.75 -9.50
C TRP A 197 11.15 0.32 -10.95
N ILE A 198 10.31 -0.70 -11.19
CA ILE A 198 9.97 -1.15 -12.55
C ILE A 198 9.26 -0.05 -13.32
N SER A 199 8.35 0.67 -12.66
CA SER A 199 7.58 1.77 -13.26
C SER A 199 8.40 3.05 -13.44
N PHE A 200 9.50 3.20 -12.72
CA PHE A 200 10.32 4.41 -12.73
C PHE A 200 11.13 4.52 -14.02
N LYS A 201 10.94 5.61 -14.77
CA LYS A 201 11.56 5.81 -16.10
C LYS A 201 12.89 6.55 -16.06
N ASN A 202 13.07 7.46 -15.10
CA ASN A 202 14.24 8.34 -15.03
C ASN A 202 15.40 7.67 -14.25
N ARG A 203 15.77 6.45 -14.65
CA ARG A 203 16.75 5.62 -13.92
C ARG A 203 18.17 6.15 -13.96
N GLY A 204 18.51 6.96 -14.98
CA GLY A 204 19.88 7.43 -15.17
C GLY A 204 20.86 6.26 -15.16
N ASN A 205 21.86 6.37 -14.32
CA ASN A 205 22.93 5.38 -14.13
C ASN A 205 22.61 4.33 -13.04
N LEU A 206 21.37 4.29 -12.55
CA LEU A 206 20.96 3.37 -11.49
C LEU A 206 20.55 1.99 -12.03
N ALA A 207 20.86 0.96 -11.25
CA ALA A 207 20.39 -0.40 -11.45
C ALA A 207 20.19 -1.11 -10.11
N ILE A 208 19.51 -2.27 -10.11
CA ILE A 208 19.39 -3.11 -8.92
C ILE A 208 20.80 -3.60 -8.53
N ALA A 209 21.19 -3.35 -7.29
CA ALA A 209 22.45 -3.79 -6.71
C ALA A 209 22.26 -5.05 -5.85
N VAL A 210 21.21 -5.09 -5.01
CA VAL A 210 20.90 -6.27 -4.17
C VAL A 210 19.41 -6.57 -4.25
N GLU A 211 19.08 -7.85 -4.41
CA GLU A 211 17.72 -8.38 -4.43
C GLU A 211 17.68 -9.81 -3.87
N SER A 212 16.47 -10.36 -3.73
CA SER A 212 16.24 -11.76 -3.35
C SER A 212 16.72 -12.16 -1.94
N ASP A 213 17.05 -11.19 -1.07
CA ASP A 213 17.22 -11.46 0.35
C ASP A 213 15.84 -11.58 1.04
N LYS A 214 15.68 -12.58 1.90
CA LYS A 214 14.42 -12.77 2.66
C LYS A 214 14.06 -11.57 3.54
N LYS A 215 15.04 -10.78 3.94
CA LYS A 215 14.84 -9.54 4.72
C LYS A 215 14.24 -8.40 3.91
N LEU A 216 14.23 -8.53 2.59
CA LEU A 216 13.62 -7.58 1.65
C LEU A 216 12.15 -7.87 1.37
N PHE A 217 11.57 -8.94 1.93
CA PHE A 217 10.15 -9.23 1.75
C PHE A 217 9.28 -8.16 2.39
N ASN A 218 8.31 -7.70 1.62
CA ASN A 218 7.34 -6.68 1.99
C ASN A 218 5.93 -7.28 2.00
N GLN A 219 5.50 -7.72 3.18
CA GLN A 219 4.23 -8.40 3.38
C GLN A 219 3.09 -7.40 3.59
N TYR A 220 2.09 -7.45 2.75
CA TYR A 220 0.86 -6.67 2.86
C TYR A 220 -0.15 -7.34 3.79
N GLY A 221 -0.80 -6.51 4.59
CA GLY A 221 -1.90 -6.92 5.46
C GLY A 221 -3.17 -6.11 5.19
N ILE A 222 -4.32 -6.74 5.43
CA ILE A 222 -5.64 -6.09 5.40
C ILE A 222 -6.37 -6.33 6.71
N MET A 223 -7.10 -5.32 7.19
CA MET A 223 -7.82 -5.35 8.46
C MET A 223 -9.09 -4.53 8.36
N LEU A 224 -10.19 -5.06 8.89
CA LEU A 224 -11.37 -4.25 9.20
C LEU A 224 -11.05 -3.34 10.40
N VAL A 225 -11.39 -2.06 10.32
CA VAL A 225 -11.36 -1.14 11.47
C VAL A 225 -12.41 -1.58 12.47
N ASN A 226 -12.11 -1.48 13.76
CA ASN A 226 -12.97 -2.05 14.80
C ASN A 226 -14.28 -1.27 14.97
N PRO A 227 -15.43 -1.84 14.58
CA PRO A 227 -16.73 -1.17 14.66
C PRO A 227 -17.22 -0.99 16.10
N LEU A 228 -16.66 -1.71 17.08
CA LEU A 228 -16.98 -1.52 18.50
C LEU A 228 -16.38 -0.23 19.05
N LYS A 229 -15.26 0.23 18.49
CA LYS A 229 -14.66 1.53 18.81
C LYS A 229 -15.20 2.67 17.95
N HIS A 230 -15.59 2.35 16.72
CA HIS A 230 -16.00 3.33 15.71
C HIS A 230 -17.34 2.93 15.08
N PRO A 231 -18.48 3.34 15.64
CA PRO A 231 -19.83 2.96 15.15
C PRO A 231 -20.12 3.37 13.70
N ASN A 232 -19.37 4.36 13.17
CA ASN A 232 -19.52 4.83 11.79
C ASN A 232 -18.85 3.91 10.77
N VAL A 233 -18.04 2.95 11.20
CA VAL A 233 -17.39 1.96 10.33
C VAL A 233 -18.46 1.08 9.70
N LYS A 234 -18.46 1.01 8.38
CA LYS A 234 -19.39 0.22 7.58
C LYS A 234 -18.97 -1.26 7.62
N LYS A 235 -19.19 -1.88 8.79
CA LYS A 235 -18.74 -3.22 9.13
C LYS A 235 -18.96 -4.24 8.02
N ASP A 236 -20.20 -4.39 7.56
CA ASP A 236 -20.56 -5.47 6.64
C ASP A 236 -19.97 -5.24 5.24
N LEU A 237 -19.96 -3.99 4.77
CA LEU A 237 -19.33 -3.62 3.49
C LEU A 237 -17.82 -3.74 3.55
N GLY A 238 -17.18 -3.29 4.65
CA GLY A 238 -15.74 -3.41 4.86
C GLY A 238 -15.31 -4.86 4.98
N GLN A 239 -16.08 -5.70 5.72
CA GLN A 239 -15.79 -7.12 5.83
C GLN A 239 -15.93 -7.83 4.49
N ALA A 240 -16.94 -7.49 3.68
CA ALA A 240 -17.10 -8.05 2.34
C ALA A 240 -15.86 -7.77 1.45
N PHE A 241 -15.24 -6.58 1.58
CA PHE A 241 -14.01 -6.28 0.87
C PHE A 241 -12.82 -7.09 1.40
N VAL A 242 -12.65 -7.18 2.72
CA VAL A 242 -11.61 -8.00 3.35
C VAL A 242 -11.73 -9.45 2.88
N ASP A 243 -12.92 -10.04 2.98
CA ASP A 243 -13.17 -11.42 2.60
C ASP A 243 -12.91 -11.67 1.10
N TRP A 244 -13.30 -10.73 0.24
CA TRP A 244 -13.03 -10.84 -1.18
C TRP A 244 -11.53 -10.77 -1.50
N VAL A 245 -10.79 -9.84 -0.89
CA VAL A 245 -9.34 -9.71 -1.13
C VAL A 245 -8.60 -11.00 -0.78
N VAL A 246 -9.00 -11.69 0.30
CA VAL A 246 -8.37 -12.95 0.71
C VAL A 246 -8.98 -14.20 0.05
N SER A 247 -10.07 -14.06 -0.70
CA SER A 247 -10.72 -15.16 -1.41
C SER A 247 -9.88 -15.64 -2.61
N PRO A 248 -10.13 -16.86 -3.14
CA PRO A 248 -9.47 -17.32 -4.36
C PRO A 248 -9.60 -16.37 -5.54
N GLU A 249 -10.75 -15.68 -5.68
CA GLU A 249 -10.98 -14.71 -6.76
C GLU A 249 -10.15 -13.44 -6.58
N GLY A 250 -10.15 -12.84 -5.39
CA GLY A 250 -9.33 -11.65 -5.09
C GLY A 250 -7.84 -11.95 -5.21
N GLN A 251 -7.41 -13.12 -4.72
CA GLN A 251 -6.02 -13.58 -4.83
C GLN A 251 -5.62 -13.80 -6.31
N LYS A 252 -6.53 -14.34 -7.13
CA LYS A 252 -6.30 -14.46 -8.56
C LYS A 252 -6.21 -13.08 -9.23
N ALA A 253 -7.08 -12.15 -8.89
CA ALA A 253 -7.04 -10.79 -9.44
C ALA A 253 -5.70 -10.11 -9.12
N ILE A 254 -5.17 -10.31 -7.90
CA ILE A 254 -3.83 -9.81 -7.52
C ILE A 254 -2.73 -10.49 -8.35
N ALA A 255 -2.78 -11.82 -8.53
CA ALA A 255 -1.78 -12.56 -9.31
C ALA A 255 -1.77 -12.17 -10.80
N ASP A 256 -2.92 -11.85 -11.35
CA ASP A 256 -3.08 -11.46 -12.75
C ASP A 256 -2.54 -10.04 -13.03
N TYR A 257 -2.30 -9.23 -11.98
CA TYR A 257 -1.74 -7.90 -12.15
C TYR A 257 -0.27 -7.95 -12.52
N LYS A 258 0.07 -7.37 -13.67
CA LYS A 258 1.43 -7.35 -14.23
C LYS A 258 1.78 -5.96 -14.74
N ILE A 259 3.05 -5.58 -14.59
CA ILE A 259 3.63 -4.39 -15.24
C ILE A 259 4.72 -4.85 -16.19
N GLY A 260 4.61 -4.45 -17.46
CA GLY A 260 5.58 -4.87 -18.49
C GLY A 260 5.67 -6.40 -18.68
N GLY A 261 4.60 -7.13 -18.34
CA GLY A 261 4.57 -8.60 -18.39
C GLY A 261 5.05 -9.30 -17.11
N GLU A 262 5.62 -8.56 -16.15
CA GLU A 262 6.16 -9.11 -14.90
C GLU A 262 5.13 -9.04 -13.77
N GLN A 263 5.01 -10.12 -12.99
CA GLN A 263 4.19 -10.15 -11.79
C GLN A 263 4.91 -9.40 -10.65
N LEU A 264 4.20 -8.46 -10.03
CA LEU A 264 4.75 -7.64 -8.95
C LEU A 264 4.31 -8.07 -7.57
N PHE A 265 3.10 -8.58 -7.45
CA PHE A 265 2.50 -8.99 -6.19
C PHE A 265 2.24 -10.49 -6.21
N PHE A 266 2.68 -11.16 -5.17
CA PHE A 266 2.57 -12.60 -5.00
C PHE A 266 1.53 -12.89 -3.91
N PRO A 267 0.32 -13.33 -4.28
CA PRO A 267 -0.75 -13.66 -3.34
C PRO A 267 -0.31 -14.74 -2.35
N ASN A 268 -0.67 -14.57 -1.08
CA ASN A 268 -0.36 -15.54 -0.03
C ASN A 268 -1.37 -15.53 1.14
N ALA A 269 -2.60 -15.10 0.89
CA ALA A 269 -3.68 -15.29 1.87
C ALA A 269 -3.92 -16.79 2.14
N LYS A 270 -4.17 -17.12 3.41
CA LYS A 270 -4.43 -18.49 3.89
C LYS A 270 -5.81 -18.56 4.54
#